data_0b0865ca91e97a605b9b1b487f6e3beb
#
_entry.id   0b0865ca91e97a605b9b1b487f6e3beb
#
_cell.length_a   1.000
_cell.length_b   1.000
_cell.length_c   1.000
_cell.angle_alpha   90.00
_cell.angle_beta   90.00
_cell.angle_gamma   90.00
#
_symmetry.space_group_name_H-M   'P 1'
#
loop_
_entity.id
_entity.type
_entity.pdbx_description
1 polymer ?
#
loop_
_entity_poly.entity_id
_entity_poly.type
_entity_poly.pdbx_seq_one_letter_code
_entity_poly.pdbx_strand_id
1 'polypeptide(L)'
;MTESMRTPGIASPPPLGASALPAGTYDGRVVLVTGGGSGLGKAVAAEFARLGADLVLIGRNAERLRAARQELAPVTGGRVLAVPGDIRDPERITEVFDTVEAELGPPDVLVNNAAANFPSPAEDLSPNAWRAVLDITLTGTWFMTREFGRRHLAAATGGSVLCVGASYAWTGGPGYAHSAAAKAGVKNLVETLAVEWGPYGIRVNGLVPGLMPHEDMTGDIRAHLDRDGAAAGSGARELDARQPALRVGLPRELGWAATFLASPYAAFVSGHSLVVDGANWQRRSLVAPPVVPVREQLGRGPFTLPGGETT
;
A
#
# COMPACT_ATOMS: atom_id res chain seq x y z
N MET A 1 23.12 -34.00 23.18
CA MET A 1 22.63 -32.61 23.03
C MET A 1 22.80 -32.26 21.58
N THR A 2 21.74 -32.34 20.79
CA THR A 2 21.73 -31.92 19.38
C THR A 2 21.80 -30.42 19.36
N GLU A 3 22.88 -29.88 18.82
CA GLU A 3 23.01 -28.43 18.49
C GLU A 3 21.82 -28.04 17.61
N SER A 4 20.91 -27.25 18.17
CA SER A 4 19.77 -26.74 17.41
C SER A 4 20.33 -26.02 16.18
N MET A 5 20.03 -26.51 14.97
CA MET A 5 20.39 -25.84 13.74
C MET A 5 19.86 -24.40 13.81
N ARG A 6 20.77 -23.44 13.85
CA ARG A 6 20.41 -22.02 13.83
C ARG A 6 19.85 -21.70 12.43
N THR A 7 18.58 -21.34 12.38
CA THR A 7 17.95 -20.80 11.17
C THR A 7 18.16 -19.28 11.17
N PRO A 8 19.05 -18.72 10.34
CA PRO A 8 19.40 -17.29 10.39
C PRO A 8 18.29 -16.37 9.87
N GLY A 9 17.34 -16.92 9.10
CA GLY A 9 16.33 -16.10 8.39
C GLY A 9 16.93 -15.27 7.27
N ILE A 10 16.12 -14.40 6.67
CA ILE A 10 16.57 -13.40 5.70
C ILE A 10 17.26 -12.26 6.45
N ALA A 11 18.42 -11.84 5.97
CA ALA A 11 19.20 -10.76 6.58
C ALA A 11 18.38 -9.50 6.84
N SER A 12 18.75 -8.77 7.89
CA SER A 12 18.20 -7.43 8.13
C SER A 12 18.56 -6.49 6.98
N PRO A 13 17.64 -5.61 6.57
CA PRO A 13 17.91 -4.66 5.50
C PRO A 13 18.94 -3.61 5.94
N PRO A 14 19.57 -2.89 4.99
CA PRO A 14 20.45 -1.76 5.26
C PRO A 14 19.82 -0.71 6.21
N PRO A 15 20.63 0.10 6.89
CA PRO A 15 20.12 1.11 7.84
C PRO A 15 19.25 2.15 7.14
N LEU A 16 18.49 2.90 7.95
CA LEU A 16 17.70 4.03 7.46
C LEU A 16 18.60 5.05 6.76
N GLY A 17 18.17 5.50 5.59
CA GLY A 17 18.93 6.44 4.75
C GLY A 17 19.78 5.76 3.65
N ALA A 18 19.98 4.44 3.70
CA ALA A 18 20.55 3.71 2.57
C ALA A 18 19.56 3.66 1.41
N SER A 19 20.08 3.71 0.17
CA SER A 19 19.30 3.48 -1.05
C SER A 19 20.12 2.64 -2.03
N ALA A 20 19.43 1.84 -2.85
CA ALA A 20 20.05 1.11 -3.96
C ALA A 20 20.19 1.97 -5.23
N LEU A 21 19.49 3.10 -5.29
CA LEU A 21 19.52 4.04 -6.41
C LEU A 21 20.53 5.17 -6.13
N PRO A 22 21.13 5.75 -7.19
CA PRO A 22 22.00 6.92 -7.05
C PRO A 22 21.25 8.08 -6.39
N ALA A 23 21.97 8.86 -5.57
CA ALA A 23 21.45 10.11 -5.04
C ALA A 23 21.02 11.04 -6.20
N GLY A 24 19.93 11.79 -6.01
CA GLY A 24 19.40 12.67 -7.06
C GLY A 24 18.64 11.96 -8.19
N THR A 25 18.38 10.66 -8.09
CA THR A 25 17.58 9.93 -9.12
C THR A 25 16.23 10.60 -9.41
N TYR A 26 15.67 11.32 -8.45
CA TYR A 26 14.40 12.01 -8.56
C TYR A 26 14.51 13.54 -8.47
N ASP A 27 15.70 14.11 -8.67
CA ASP A 27 15.88 15.56 -8.73
C ASP A 27 14.99 16.16 -9.82
N GLY A 28 14.17 17.15 -9.45
CA GLY A 28 13.21 17.81 -10.35
C GLY A 28 12.03 16.95 -10.79
N ARG A 29 11.82 15.79 -10.16
CA ARG A 29 10.66 14.93 -10.40
C ARG A 29 9.59 15.14 -9.35
N VAL A 30 8.34 15.26 -9.80
CA VAL A 30 7.17 15.44 -8.94
C VAL A 30 6.51 14.09 -8.67
N VAL A 31 6.39 13.73 -7.40
CA VAL A 31 5.84 12.45 -6.94
C VAL A 31 4.59 12.68 -6.08
N LEU A 32 3.43 12.22 -6.56
CA LEU A 32 2.17 12.25 -5.82
C LEU A 32 1.98 10.96 -5.03
N VAL A 33 1.67 11.08 -3.73
CA VAL A 33 1.39 9.93 -2.88
C VAL A 33 0.04 10.09 -2.20
N THR A 34 -0.95 9.26 -2.56
CA THR A 34 -2.24 9.23 -1.86
C THR A 34 -2.11 8.48 -0.53
N GLY A 35 -2.73 8.99 0.53
CA GLY A 35 -2.50 8.50 1.87
C GLY A 35 -1.07 8.75 2.36
N GLY A 36 -0.38 9.76 1.80
CA GLY A 36 1.02 10.08 2.10
C GLY A 36 1.27 10.72 3.47
N GLY A 37 0.22 11.01 4.23
CA GLY A 37 0.32 11.61 5.57
C GLY A 37 0.70 10.64 6.69
N SER A 38 0.74 9.33 6.44
CA SER A 38 0.97 8.33 7.50
C SER A 38 1.34 6.95 6.94
N GLY A 39 1.72 6.04 7.82
CA GLY A 39 1.92 4.62 7.55
C GLY A 39 2.83 4.33 6.38
N LEU A 40 2.44 3.35 5.54
CA LEU A 40 3.22 2.94 4.37
C LEU A 40 3.35 4.05 3.33
N GLY A 41 2.32 4.88 3.15
CA GLY A 41 2.36 6.01 2.21
C GLY A 41 3.43 7.03 2.58
N LYS A 42 3.51 7.42 3.87
CA LYS A 42 4.56 8.31 4.38
C LYS A 42 5.95 7.68 4.24
N ALA A 43 6.08 6.39 4.53
CA ALA A 43 7.36 5.68 4.38
C ALA A 43 7.83 5.61 2.92
N VAL A 44 6.91 5.36 1.97
CA VAL A 44 7.21 5.42 0.53
C VAL A 44 7.63 6.84 0.12
N ALA A 45 6.87 7.86 0.54
CA ALA A 45 7.20 9.26 0.27
C ALA A 45 8.60 9.64 0.80
N ALA A 46 8.98 9.14 1.99
CA ALA A 46 10.29 9.38 2.57
C ALA A 46 11.45 8.85 1.71
N GLU A 47 11.29 7.71 1.06
CA GLU A 47 12.35 7.16 0.20
C GLU A 47 12.45 7.93 -1.14
N PHE A 48 11.36 8.43 -1.69
CA PHE A 48 11.41 9.37 -2.81
C PHE A 48 12.06 10.70 -2.40
N ALA A 49 11.75 11.22 -1.19
CA ALA A 49 12.37 12.41 -0.65
C ALA A 49 13.90 12.30 -0.57
N ARG A 50 14.42 11.15 -0.07
CA ARG A 50 15.87 10.87 0.03
C ARG A 50 16.59 10.89 -1.32
N LEU A 51 15.86 10.68 -2.39
CA LEU A 51 16.36 10.66 -3.76
C LEU A 51 16.13 11.98 -4.50
N GLY A 52 15.67 13.04 -3.81
CA GLY A 52 15.57 14.40 -4.34
C GLY A 52 14.20 14.80 -4.90
N ALA A 53 13.17 13.96 -4.77
CA ALA A 53 11.84 14.25 -5.33
C ALA A 53 11.18 15.49 -4.73
N ASP A 54 10.47 16.26 -5.56
CA ASP A 54 9.37 17.12 -5.14
C ASP A 54 8.17 16.24 -4.77
N LEU A 55 7.65 16.36 -3.55
CA LEU A 55 6.60 15.50 -3.03
C LEU A 55 5.24 16.20 -2.96
N VAL A 56 4.19 15.47 -3.27
CA VAL A 56 2.80 15.86 -3.00
C VAL A 56 2.13 14.79 -2.16
N LEU A 57 1.77 15.15 -0.94
CA LEU A 57 1.06 14.29 0.00
C LEU A 57 -0.43 14.57 -0.07
N ILE A 58 -1.23 13.59 -0.48
CA ILE A 58 -2.68 13.71 -0.63
C ILE A 58 -3.39 12.85 0.41
N GLY A 59 -4.44 13.40 1.02
CA GLY A 59 -5.27 12.70 1.99
C GLY A 59 -6.34 13.61 2.60
N ARG A 60 -7.26 13.05 3.36
CA ARG A 60 -8.40 13.79 3.93
C ARG A 60 -8.05 14.60 5.17
N ASN A 61 -7.06 14.14 5.94
CA ASN A 61 -6.70 14.79 7.20
C ASN A 61 -5.56 15.79 6.98
N ALA A 62 -5.91 17.08 6.94
CA ALA A 62 -4.96 18.16 6.70
C ALA A 62 -3.87 18.28 7.79
N GLU A 63 -4.17 17.93 9.05
CA GLU A 63 -3.19 18.00 10.14
C GLU A 63 -2.13 16.93 10.00
N ARG A 64 -2.53 15.67 9.69
CA ARG A 64 -1.59 14.58 9.40
C ARG A 64 -0.71 14.89 8.19
N LEU A 65 -1.28 15.48 7.14
CA LEU A 65 -0.51 15.88 5.96
C LEU A 65 0.50 16.98 6.31
N ARG A 66 0.12 17.96 7.13
CA ARG A 66 1.03 19.02 7.61
C ARG A 66 2.17 18.45 8.47
N ALA A 67 1.87 17.53 9.37
CA ALA A 67 2.88 16.87 10.18
C ALA A 67 3.86 16.07 9.32
N ALA A 68 3.36 15.26 8.40
CA ALA A 68 4.21 14.50 7.46
C ALA A 68 5.06 15.43 6.57
N ARG A 69 4.51 16.55 6.09
CA ARG A 69 5.27 17.57 5.38
C ARG A 69 6.42 18.11 6.21
N GLN A 70 6.20 18.45 7.49
CA GLN A 70 7.24 18.94 8.37
C GLN A 70 8.36 17.91 8.61
N GLU A 71 8.00 16.63 8.72
CA GLU A 71 8.96 15.53 8.87
C GLU A 71 9.78 15.28 7.60
N LEU A 72 9.15 15.38 6.42
CA LEU A 72 9.77 15.05 5.14
C LEU A 72 10.54 16.22 4.51
N ALA A 73 10.17 17.46 4.79
CA ALA A 73 10.84 18.64 4.23
C ALA A 73 12.37 18.68 4.48
N PRO A 74 12.91 18.31 5.66
CA PRO A 74 14.35 18.27 5.86
C PRO A 74 15.03 17.05 5.24
N VAL A 75 14.27 16.07 4.74
CA VAL A 75 14.81 14.83 4.16
C VAL A 75 15.06 14.98 2.66
N THR A 76 14.24 15.78 1.98
CA THR A 76 14.37 16.04 0.55
C THR A 76 15.18 17.31 0.27
N GLY A 77 15.89 17.34 -0.85
CA GLY A 77 16.41 18.59 -1.45
C GLY A 77 15.34 19.35 -2.23
N GLY A 78 14.17 18.73 -2.48
CA GLY A 78 13.03 19.28 -3.19
C GLY A 78 11.98 19.91 -2.26
N ARG A 79 10.82 20.16 -2.83
CA ARG A 79 9.66 20.75 -2.13
C ARG A 79 8.71 19.67 -1.64
N VAL A 80 7.94 19.95 -0.60
CA VAL A 80 6.88 19.08 -0.12
C VAL A 80 5.58 19.85 -0.01
N LEU A 81 4.57 19.48 -0.79
CA LEU A 81 3.22 19.98 -0.71
C LEU A 81 2.33 19.02 0.08
N ALA A 82 1.45 19.59 0.88
CA ALA A 82 0.38 18.86 1.59
C ALA A 82 -0.95 19.35 1.03
N VAL A 83 -1.62 18.52 0.24
CA VAL A 83 -2.86 18.88 -0.46
C VAL A 83 -4.02 18.03 0.07
N PRO A 84 -4.90 18.59 0.91
CA PRO A 84 -6.09 17.88 1.38
C PRO A 84 -7.02 17.55 0.23
N GLY A 85 -7.43 16.28 0.14
CA GLY A 85 -8.36 15.82 -0.89
C GLY A 85 -8.92 14.44 -0.58
N ASP A 86 -10.17 14.21 -0.99
CA ASP A 86 -10.80 12.88 -0.96
C ASP A 86 -10.70 12.28 -2.36
N ILE A 87 -10.04 11.15 -2.47
CA ILE A 87 -9.86 10.46 -3.77
C ILE A 87 -11.15 9.86 -4.33
N ARG A 88 -12.24 9.89 -3.57
CA ARG A 88 -13.58 9.48 -4.04
C ARG A 88 -14.30 10.58 -4.82
N ASP A 89 -13.80 11.80 -4.75
CA ASP A 89 -14.36 12.99 -5.39
C ASP A 89 -13.56 13.36 -6.64
N PRO A 90 -14.07 13.06 -7.86
CA PRO A 90 -13.34 13.31 -9.10
C PRO A 90 -13.14 14.81 -9.41
N GLU A 91 -14.04 15.69 -8.93
CA GLU A 91 -13.88 17.15 -9.11
C GLU A 91 -12.74 17.64 -8.22
N ARG A 92 -12.71 17.19 -6.96
CA ARG A 92 -11.62 17.51 -6.04
C ARG A 92 -10.27 16.98 -6.52
N ILE A 93 -10.23 15.81 -7.16
CA ILE A 93 -9.00 15.29 -7.77
C ILE A 93 -8.51 16.23 -8.87
N THR A 94 -9.39 16.70 -9.75
CA THR A 94 -9.01 17.68 -10.80
C THR A 94 -8.37 18.92 -10.19
N GLU A 95 -8.98 19.52 -9.16
CA GLU A 95 -8.43 20.68 -8.44
C GLU A 95 -7.06 20.37 -7.77
N VAL A 96 -6.90 19.16 -7.25
CA VAL A 96 -5.61 18.71 -6.67
C VAL A 96 -4.53 18.71 -7.75
N PHE A 97 -4.80 18.13 -8.92
CA PHE A 97 -3.83 18.11 -10.02
C PHE A 97 -3.55 19.53 -10.56
N ASP A 98 -4.57 20.39 -10.67
CA ASP A 98 -4.38 21.80 -11.08
C ASP A 98 -3.46 22.53 -10.10
N THR A 99 -3.67 22.34 -8.79
CA THR A 99 -2.80 22.90 -7.75
C THR A 99 -1.36 22.41 -7.87
N VAL A 100 -1.19 21.11 -8.09
CA VAL A 100 0.14 20.50 -8.23
C VAL A 100 0.87 21.04 -9.45
N GLU A 101 0.20 21.09 -10.58
CA GLU A 101 0.81 21.60 -11.84
C GLU A 101 1.20 23.06 -11.74
N ALA A 102 0.37 23.88 -11.07
CA ALA A 102 0.68 25.30 -10.85
C ALA A 102 1.90 25.51 -9.93
N GLU A 103 2.06 24.67 -8.91
CA GLU A 103 3.10 24.84 -7.88
C GLU A 103 4.41 24.12 -8.22
N LEU A 104 4.34 22.91 -8.79
CA LEU A 104 5.49 22.03 -8.97
C LEU A 104 5.72 21.60 -10.42
N GLY A 105 4.73 21.77 -11.27
CA GLY A 105 4.69 21.20 -12.61
C GLY A 105 3.95 19.85 -12.64
N PRO A 106 3.86 19.23 -13.84
CA PRO A 106 3.14 17.96 -14.01
C PRO A 106 3.80 16.85 -13.18
N PRO A 107 3.00 16.00 -12.51
CA PRO A 107 3.54 14.89 -11.72
C PRO A 107 4.15 13.80 -12.60
N ASP A 108 5.38 13.37 -12.34
CA ASP A 108 6.05 12.28 -13.04
C ASP A 108 5.64 10.89 -12.52
N VAL A 109 5.30 10.82 -11.23
CA VAL A 109 4.96 9.59 -10.55
C VAL A 109 3.69 9.75 -9.73
N LEU A 110 2.78 8.78 -9.85
CA LEU A 110 1.61 8.64 -8.98
C LEU A 110 1.72 7.36 -8.16
N VAL A 111 1.67 7.48 -6.82
CA VAL A 111 1.58 6.35 -5.90
C VAL A 111 0.18 6.29 -5.30
N ASN A 112 -0.64 5.37 -5.78
CA ASN A 112 -1.95 5.05 -5.24
C ASN A 112 -1.79 4.14 -4.02
N ASN A 113 -1.68 4.74 -2.83
CA ASN A 113 -1.54 4.01 -1.57
C ASN A 113 -2.80 4.11 -0.69
N ALA A 114 -3.60 5.17 -0.82
CA ALA A 114 -4.80 5.33 -0.01
C ALA A 114 -5.77 4.16 -0.19
N ALA A 115 -6.21 3.59 0.91
CA ALA A 115 -7.13 2.46 0.96
C ALA A 115 -7.92 2.48 2.27
N ALA A 116 -8.99 1.69 2.33
CA ALA A 116 -9.70 1.36 3.56
C ALA A 116 -9.73 -0.15 3.74
N ASN A 117 -9.64 -0.58 4.99
CA ASN A 117 -9.71 -1.99 5.33
C ASN A 117 -10.13 -2.17 6.80
N PHE A 118 -10.87 -3.25 7.09
CA PHE A 118 -11.20 -3.72 8.43
C PHE A 118 -11.65 -5.18 8.37
N PRO A 119 -11.45 -5.99 9.42
CA PRO A 119 -11.90 -7.38 9.43
C PRO A 119 -13.41 -7.46 9.71
N SER A 120 -14.11 -8.30 8.94
CA SER A 120 -15.53 -8.64 9.15
C SER A 120 -15.85 -10.01 8.58
N PRO A 121 -16.66 -10.83 9.23
CA PRO A 121 -17.30 -11.97 8.56
C PRO A 121 -18.08 -11.46 7.34
N ALA A 122 -18.11 -12.22 6.26
CA ALA A 122 -18.71 -11.77 5.00
C ALA A 122 -20.24 -11.52 5.17
N GLU A 123 -20.91 -12.34 5.94
CA GLU A 123 -22.33 -12.25 6.25
C GLU A 123 -22.72 -11.05 7.13
N ASP A 124 -21.76 -10.50 7.89
CA ASP A 124 -21.97 -9.31 8.74
C ASP A 124 -21.61 -8.01 8.00
N LEU A 125 -21.07 -8.11 6.80
CA LEU A 125 -20.61 -6.96 6.05
C LEU A 125 -21.80 -6.18 5.45
N SER A 126 -22.11 -5.02 6.00
CA SER A 126 -23.21 -4.21 5.49
C SER A 126 -22.94 -3.68 4.07
N PRO A 127 -23.99 -3.43 3.26
CA PRO A 127 -23.82 -2.83 1.93
C PRO A 127 -23.06 -1.50 1.94
N ASN A 128 -23.22 -0.68 2.98
CA ASN A 128 -22.50 0.59 3.11
C ASN A 128 -21.03 0.40 3.44
N ALA A 129 -20.71 -0.57 4.31
CA ALA A 129 -19.34 -0.92 4.63
C ALA A 129 -18.59 -1.50 3.40
N TRP A 130 -19.27 -2.34 2.62
CA TRP A 130 -18.78 -2.83 1.32
C TRP A 130 -18.45 -1.68 0.38
N ARG A 131 -19.43 -0.79 0.10
CA ARG A 131 -19.25 0.36 -0.79
C ARG A 131 -18.12 1.26 -0.33
N ALA A 132 -18.06 1.60 0.96
CA ALA A 132 -17.03 2.48 1.49
C ALA A 132 -15.61 1.99 1.20
N VAL A 133 -15.36 0.68 1.28
CA VAL A 133 -14.03 0.11 0.97
C VAL A 133 -13.76 0.09 -0.53
N LEU A 134 -14.74 -0.28 -1.36
CA LEU A 134 -14.59 -0.26 -2.82
C LEU A 134 -14.39 1.17 -3.33
N ASP A 135 -15.17 2.12 -2.84
CA ASP A 135 -15.10 3.52 -3.28
C ASP A 135 -13.74 4.15 -2.98
N ILE A 136 -13.15 3.84 -1.83
CA ILE A 136 -11.81 4.34 -1.50
C ILE A 136 -10.75 3.54 -2.26
N THR A 137 -10.79 2.21 -2.18
CA THR A 137 -9.65 1.36 -2.55
C THR A 137 -9.57 1.11 -4.06
N LEU A 138 -10.71 0.95 -4.73
CA LEU A 138 -10.78 0.68 -6.18
C LEU A 138 -11.16 1.94 -6.96
N THR A 139 -12.32 2.52 -6.65
CA THR A 139 -12.85 3.65 -7.42
C THR A 139 -11.95 4.89 -7.27
N GLY A 140 -11.50 5.20 -6.05
CA GLY A 140 -10.58 6.31 -5.82
C GLY A 140 -9.22 6.11 -6.48
N THR A 141 -8.68 4.87 -6.47
CA THR A 141 -7.48 4.52 -7.24
C THR A 141 -7.69 4.77 -8.73
N TRP A 142 -8.85 4.35 -9.26
CA TRP A 142 -9.21 4.59 -10.65
C TRP A 142 -9.28 6.08 -10.98
N PHE A 143 -9.94 6.90 -10.18
CA PHE A 143 -10.07 8.34 -10.44
C PHE A 143 -8.72 9.05 -10.47
N MET A 144 -7.85 8.78 -9.49
CA MET A 144 -6.49 9.33 -9.46
C MET A 144 -5.67 8.90 -10.68
N THR A 145 -5.73 7.61 -11.02
CA THR A 145 -5.00 7.04 -12.16
C THR A 145 -5.51 7.61 -13.48
N ARG A 146 -6.84 7.70 -13.64
CA ARG A 146 -7.47 8.28 -14.82
C ARG A 146 -7.06 9.73 -15.04
N GLU A 147 -7.07 10.55 -13.99
CA GLU A 147 -6.70 11.96 -14.11
C GLU A 147 -5.22 12.13 -14.46
N PHE A 148 -4.34 11.35 -13.83
CA PHE A 148 -2.93 11.29 -14.19
C PHE A 148 -2.76 10.92 -15.67
N GLY A 149 -3.35 9.80 -16.11
CA GLY A 149 -3.25 9.34 -17.50
C GLY A 149 -3.80 10.36 -18.50
N ARG A 150 -4.97 10.93 -18.23
CA ARG A 150 -5.62 11.94 -19.11
C ARG A 150 -4.69 13.15 -19.36
N ARG A 151 -4.01 13.64 -18.33
CA ARG A 151 -3.09 14.77 -18.44
C ARG A 151 -1.85 14.42 -19.25
N HIS A 152 -1.23 13.27 -18.96
CA HIS A 152 -0.07 12.78 -19.69
C HIS A 152 -0.36 12.51 -21.18
N LEU A 153 -1.52 11.91 -21.47
CA LEU A 153 -1.96 11.67 -22.85
C LEU A 153 -2.17 12.99 -23.60
N ALA A 154 -2.80 13.98 -22.96
CA ALA A 154 -3.03 15.30 -23.56
C ALA A 154 -1.72 16.07 -23.80
N ALA A 155 -0.73 15.91 -22.92
CA ALA A 155 0.57 16.55 -23.01
C ALA A 155 1.59 15.76 -23.85
N ALA A 156 1.24 14.56 -24.31
CA ALA A 156 2.15 13.62 -24.99
C ALA A 156 3.42 13.34 -24.18
N THR A 157 3.28 13.15 -22.85
CA THR A 157 4.37 12.85 -21.92
C THR A 157 4.19 11.48 -21.30
N GLY A 158 5.31 10.82 -20.94
CA GLY A 158 5.30 9.57 -20.19
C GLY A 158 5.27 9.79 -18.68
N GLY A 159 5.01 8.70 -17.93
CA GLY A 159 4.97 8.75 -16.47
C GLY A 159 4.98 7.36 -15.83
N SER A 160 4.91 7.29 -14.50
CA SER A 160 4.85 6.03 -13.77
C SER A 160 3.73 6.03 -12.73
N VAL A 161 2.89 5.01 -12.78
CA VAL A 161 1.82 4.77 -11.79
C VAL A 161 2.16 3.54 -10.97
N LEU A 162 2.15 3.67 -9.66
CA LEU A 162 2.26 2.57 -8.70
C LEU A 162 0.96 2.42 -7.93
N CYS A 163 0.42 1.20 -7.88
CA CYS A 163 -0.79 0.88 -7.11
C CYS A 163 -0.44 -0.07 -5.97
N VAL A 164 -0.65 0.36 -4.73
CA VAL A 164 -0.42 -0.51 -3.57
C VAL A 164 -1.52 -1.57 -3.50
N GLY A 165 -1.10 -2.81 -3.73
CA GLY A 165 -1.93 -4.01 -3.72
C GLY A 165 -1.97 -4.71 -2.37
N ALA A 166 -2.40 -5.96 -2.39
CA ALA A 166 -2.30 -6.90 -1.28
C ALA A 166 -2.29 -8.34 -1.83
N SER A 167 -1.62 -9.26 -1.14
CA SER A 167 -1.49 -10.65 -1.58
C SER A 167 -2.82 -11.38 -1.72
N TYR A 168 -3.81 -11.01 -0.91
CA TYR A 168 -5.15 -11.59 -1.00
C TYR A 168 -5.93 -11.21 -2.28
N ALA A 169 -5.38 -10.35 -3.14
CA ALA A 169 -5.89 -10.15 -4.50
C ALA A 169 -5.79 -11.41 -5.38
N TRP A 170 -4.90 -12.35 -5.04
CA TRP A 170 -4.74 -13.66 -5.72
C TRP A 170 -5.30 -14.82 -4.93
N THR A 171 -5.19 -14.77 -3.59
CA THR A 171 -5.49 -15.92 -2.73
C THR A 171 -6.87 -15.87 -2.09
N GLY A 172 -7.56 -14.73 -2.21
CA GLY A 172 -8.67 -14.39 -1.33
C GLY A 172 -8.17 -13.99 0.06
N GLY A 173 -9.04 -13.31 0.82
CA GLY A 173 -8.75 -12.83 2.17
C GLY A 173 -9.92 -13.11 3.10
N PRO A 174 -9.97 -14.29 3.76
CA PRO A 174 -11.01 -14.55 4.76
C PRO A 174 -11.09 -13.42 5.80
N GLY A 175 -12.30 -12.92 6.07
CA GLY A 175 -12.52 -11.75 6.93
C GLY A 175 -12.31 -10.39 6.23
N TYR A 176 -11.91 -10.36 4.96
CA TYR A 176 -11.63 -9.13 4.20
C TYR A 176 -12.25 -9.14 2.80
N ALA A 177 -13.44 -9.72 2.64
CA ALA A 177 -14.08 -9.93 1.33
C ALA A 177 -14.14 -8.66 0.47
N HIS A 178 -14.51 -7.52 1.05
CA HIS A 178 -14.57 -6.21 0.38
C HIS A 178 -13.20 -5.74 -0.11
N SER A 179 -12.17 -5.83 0.77
CA SER A 179 -10.82 -5.38 0.45
C SER A 179 -10.15 -6.32 -0.56
N ALA A 180 -10.37 -7.63 -0.45
CA ALA A 180 -9.85 -8.62 -1.40
C ALA A 180 -10.43 -8.37 -2.80
N ALA A 181 -11.73 -8.17 -2.92
CA ALA A 181 -12.39 -7.84 -4.18
C ALA A 181 -11.85 -6.52 -4.78
N ALA A 182 -11.72 -5.47 -3.94
CA ALA A 182 -11.17 -4.18 -4.39
C ALA A 182 -9.72 -4.31 -4.87
N LYS A 183 -8.86 -5.03 -4.14
CA LYS A 183 -7.45 -5.22 -4.51
C LYS A 183 -7.26 -6.14 -5.72
N ALA A 184 -8.16 -7.12 -5.93
CA ALA A 184 -8.20 -7.89 -7.17
C ALA A 184 -8.56 -7.00 -8.37
N GLY A 185 -9.52 -6.08 -8.20
CA GLY A 185 -9.84 -5.07 -9.20
C GLY A 185 -8.67 -4.14 -9.50
N VAL A 186 -7.96 -3.65 -8.47
CA VAL A 186 -6.75 -2.82 -8.64
C VAL A 186 -5.65 -3.58 -9.38
N LYS A 187 -5.44 -4.87 -9.05
CA LYS A 187 -4.47 -5.72 -9.77
C LYS A 187 -4.80 -5.80 -11.26
N ASN A 188 -6.05 -6.10 -11.60
CA ASN A 188 -6.48 -6.17 -13.00
C ASN A 188 -6.37 -4.81 -13.70
N LEU A 189 -6.68 -3.71 -13.02
CA LEU A 189 -6.50 -2.35 -13.53
C LEU A 189 -5.03 -2.07 -13.89
N VAL A 190 -4.08 -2.49 -13.06
CA VAL A 190 -2.64 -2.38 -13.33
C VAL A 190 -2.27 -3.09 -14.63
N GLU A 191 -2.71 -4.32 -14.80
CA GLU A 191 -2.41 -5.15 -15.99
C GLU A 191 -3.04 -4.54 -17.26
N THR A 192 -4.29 -4.08 -17.15
CA THR A 192 -5.03 -3.47 -18.26
C THR A 192 -4.38 -2.17 -18.72
N LEU A 193 -4.15 -1.25 -17.80
CA LEU A 193 -3.64 0.08 -18.16
C LEU A 193 -2.17 0.06 -18.57
N ALA A 194 -1.38 -0.91 -18.10
CA ALA A 194 0.00 -1.09 -18.57
C ALA A 194 0.06 -1.39 -20.08
N VAL A 195 -0.89 -2.16 -20.58
CA VAL A 195 -0.99 -2.46 -22.02
C VAL A 195 -1.58 -1.27 -22.79
N GLU A 196 -2.63 -0.67 -22.25
CA GLU A 196 -3.34 0.43 -22.93
C GLU A 196 -2.47 1.70 -23.02
N TRP A 197 -1.70 2.01 -21.99
CA TRP A 197 -0.92 3.25 -21.92
C TRP A 197 0.57 3.09 -22.20
N GLY A 198 1.05 1.86 -22.34
CA GLY A 198 2.44 1.56 -22.72
C GLY A 198 2.91 2.31 -23.96
N PRO A 199 2.12 2.36 -25.06
CA PRO A 199 2.48 3.11 -26.27
C PRO A 199 2.71 4.62 -26.05
N TYR A 200 2.16 5.18 -24.96
CA TYR A 200 2.31 6.58 -24.61
C TYR A 200 3.41 6.84 -23.57
N GLY A 201 4.20 5.81 -23.23
CA GLY A 201 5.30 5.93 -22.28
C GLY A 201 4.86 5.97 -20.82
N ILE A 202 3.61 5.59 -20.50
CA ILE A 202 3.12 5.50 -19.12
C ILE A 202 3.23 4.05 -18.66
N ARG A 203 4.02 3.82 -17.60
CA ARG A 203 4.15 2.51 -16.96
C ARG A 203 3.19 2.42 -15.79
N VAL A 204 2.55 1.27 -15.61
CA VAL A 204 1.63 1.02 -14.51
C VAL A 204 2.03 -0.28 -13.83
N ASN A 205 2.36 -0.23 -12.53
CA ASN A 205 2.79 -1.39 -11.76
C ASN A 205 2.08 -1.48 -10.40
N GLY A 206 1.98 -2.70 -9.90
CA GLY A 206 1.52 -3.01 -8.55
C GLY A 206 2.70 -3.12 -7.57
N LEU A 207 2.46 -2.74 -6.32
CA LEU A 207 3.41 -2.88 -5.23
C LEU A 207 2.68 -3.53 -4.04
N VAL A 208 3.07 -4.74 -3.66
CA VAL A 208 2.31 -5.57 -2.72
C VAL A 208 3.11 -5.78 -1.44
N PRO A 209 2.78 -5.05 -0.36
CA PRO A 209 3.44 -5.24 0.93
C PRO A 209 3.00 -6.53 1.61
N GLY A 210 3.94 -7.14 2.34
CA GLY A 210 3.65 -8.12 3.37
C GLY A 210 3.31 -7.48 4.71
N LEU A 211 3.56 -8.23 5.79
CA LEU A 211 3.41 -7.69 7.13
C LEU A 211 4.55 -6.70 7.43
N MET A 212 4.21 -5.43 7.42
CA MET A 212 5.11 -4.30 7.71
C MET A 212 4.48 -3.43 8.81
N PRO A 213 4.71 -3.73 10.09
CA PRO A 213 4.15 -2.96 11.20
C PRO A 213 4.52 -1.48 11.11
N HIS A 214 3.55 -0.60 11.33
CA HIS A 214 3.74 0.85 11.36
C HIS A 214 2.79 1.50 12.35
N GLU A 215 3.08 2.75 12.73
CA GLU A 215 2.37 3.49 13.79
C GLU A 215 0.86 3.65 13.56
N ASP A 216 0.44 3.70 12.29
CA ASP A 216 -0.94 3.93 11.91
C ASP A 216 -1.74 2.64 11.60
N MET A 217 -1.24 1.47 11.98
CA MET A 217 -2.07 0.27 11.92
C MET A 217 -3.31 0.47 12.77
N THR A 218 -4.48 0.22 12.17
CA THR A 218 -5.75 0.36 12.89
C THR A 218 -5.76 -0.52 14.13
N GLY A 219 -6.42 -0.05 15.20
CA GLY A 219 -6.51 -0.80 16.45
C GLY A 219 -7.03 -2.22 16.25
N ASP A 220 -7.94 -2.40 15.29
CA ASP A 220 -8.52 -3.70 14.95
C ASP A 220 -7.50 -4.65 14.32
N ILE A 221 -6.63 -4.16 13.42
CA ILE A 221 -5.55 -4.97 12.83
C ILE A 221 -4.50 -5.28 13.90
N ARG A 222 -4.15 -4.30 14.74
CA ARG A 222 -3.25 -4.50 15.87
C ARG A 222 -3.82 -5.49 16.88
N ALA A 223 -5.09 -5.37 17.24
CA ALA A 223 -5.78 -6.29 18.16
C ALA A 223 -5.92 -7.71 17.57
N HIS A 224 -6.00 -7.87 16.25
CA HIS A 224 -6.00 -9.17 15.59
C HIS A 224 -4.62 -9.83 15.64
N LEU A 225 -3.57 -9.06 15.38
CA LEU A 225 -2.18 -9.49 15.54
C LEU A 225 -1.88 -9.82 17.00
N ASP A 226 -2.42 -9.07 17.96
CA ASP A 226 -2.27 -9.29 19.40
C ASP A 226 -3.02 -10.55 19.88
N ARG A 227 -4.21 -10.86 19.34
CA ARG A 227 -4.97 -12.09 19.67
C ARG A 227 -4.27 -13.36 19.23
N ASP A 228 -3.52 -13.29 18.15
CA ASP A 228 -2.71 -14.41 17.65
C ASP A 228 -1.42 -14.64 18.47
N GLY A 229 -1.28 -14.04 19.64
CA GLY A 229 -0.16 -14.22 20.56
C GLY A 229 0.92 -13.16 20.48
N ALA A 230 0.65 -12.03 19.83
CA ALA A 230 1.57 -10.91 19.68
C ALA A 230 1.46 -9.87 20.83
N ALA A 231 1.05 -10.30 22.05
CA ALA A 231 0.99 -9.40 23.19
C ALA A 231 2.38 -9.06 23.73
N ALA A 232 2.57 -7.79 23.98
CA ALA A 232 3.67 -7.06 24.63
C ALA A 232 4.93 -7.85 25.02
N GLY A 233 6.03 -7.64 24.32
CA GLY A 233 7.38 -8.04 24.73
C GLY A 233 7.89 -9.39 24.17
N SER A 234 7.03 -10.41 23.99
CA SER A 234 7.34 -11.63 23.23
C SER A 234 6.86 -11.52 21.79
N GLY A 235 5.92 -10.62 21.52
CA GLY A 235 5.15 -10.53 20.28
C GLY A 235 5.97 -10.27 19.02
N ALA A 236 7.02 -9.47 19.09
CA ALA A 236 7.87 -9.24 17.92
C ALA A 236 8.58 -10.52 17.48
N ARG A 237 9.13 -11.30 18.41
CA ARG A 237 9.80 -12.57 18.09
C ARG A 237 8.83 -13.62 17.58
N GLU A 238 7.61 -13.63 18.06
CA GLU A 238 6.57 -14.58 17.64
C GLU A 238 6.01 -14.22 16.26
N LEU A 239 5.81 -12.92 15.97
CA LEU A 239 5.46 -12.43 14.62
C LEU A 239 6.57 -12.76 13.61
N ASP A 240 7.83 -12.56 13.99
CA ASP A 240 8.98 -12.90 13.18
C ASP A 240 9.02 -14.40 12.88
N ALA A 241 8.81 -15.24 13.88
CA ALA A 241 8.82 -16.71 13.73
C ALA A 241 7.69 -17.23 12.82
N ARG A 242 6.62 -16.45 12.65
CA ARG A 242 5.51 -16.79 11.74
C ARG A 242 5.76 -16.39 10.28
N GLN A 243 6.82 -15.62 9.99
CA GLN A 243 7.18 -15.24 8.63
C GLN A 243 8.23 -16.21 8.07
N PRO A 244 8.17 -16.61 6.78
CA PRO A 244 9.24 -17.38 6.17
C PRO A 244 10.61 -16.70 6.24
N ALA A 245 10.62 -15.37 6.20
CA ALA A 245 11.82 -14.55 6.35
C ALA A 245 12.40 -14.55 7.77
N LEU A 246 11.69 -15.10 8.76
CA LEU A 246 11.95 -15.01 10.19
C LEU A 246 12.11 -13.58 10.71
N ARG A 247 11.49 -12.63 10.03
CA ARG A 247 11.30 -11.24 10.44
C ARG A 247 10.10 -10.62 9.71
N VAL A 248 9.53 -9.60 10.29
CA VAL A 248 8.59 -8.72 9.58
C VAL A 248 9.33 -7.79 8.62
N GLY A 249 8.63 -7.28 7.63
CA GLY A 249 9.16 -6.24 6.74
C GLY A 249 9.22 -4.88 7.42
N LEU A 250 10.09 -4.01 6.94
CA LEU A 250 10.16 -2.61 7.37
C LEU A 250 9.52 -1.73 6.30
N PRO A 251 8.73 -0.69 6.68
CA PRO A 251 8.07 0.19 5.72
C PRO A 251 8.99 0.79 4.65
N ARG A 252 10.26 1.07 4.99
CA ARG A 252 11.26 1.55 4.01
C ARG A 252 11.60 0.55 2.92
N GLU A 253 11.49 -0.76 3.16
CA GLU A 253 11.71 -1.79 2.13
C GLU A 253 10.65 -1.68 1.02
N LEU A 254 9.41 -1.31 1.38
CA LEU A 254 8.38 -0.98 0.40
C LEU A 254 8.74 0.30 -0.36
N GLY A 255 9.29 1.31 0.33
CA GLY A 255 9.76 2.55 -0.27
C GLY A 255 10.87 2.31 -1.29
N TRP A 256 11.85 1.46 -0.99
CA TRP A 256 12.91 1.11 -1.96
C TRP A 256 12.36 0.40 -3.20
N ALA A 257 11.42 -0.51 -3.01
CA ALA A 257 10.74 -1.16 -4.14
C ALA A 257 9.94 -0.15 -4.98
N ALA A 258 9.27 0.80 -4.35
CA ALA A 258 8.53 1.87 -5.02
C ALA A 258 9.46 2.77 -5.83
N THR A 259 10.56 3.23 -5.22
CA THR A 259 11.54 4.08 -5.91
C THR A 259 12.19 3.36 -7.08
N PHE A 260 12.52 2.06 -6.95
CA PHE A 260 13.03 1.27 -8.07
C PHE A 260 12.00 1.16 -9.21
N LEU A 261 10.77 0.73 -8.92
CA LEU A 261 9.73 0.53 -9.94
C LEU A 261 9.37 1.82 -10.70
N ALA A 262 9.38 2.97 -10.03
CA ALA A 262 9.11 4.26 -10.66
C ALA A 262 10.31 4.82 -11.43
N SER A 263 11.53 4.35 -11.17
CA SER A 263 12.78 4.88 -11.74
C SER A 263 12.99 4.50 -13.20
N PRO A 264 13.92 5.18 -13.90
CA PRO A 264 14.37 4.77 -15.23
C PRO A 264 15.04 3.38 -15.27
N TYR A 265 15.55 2.89 -14.15
CA TYR A 265 16.15 1.55 -14.04
C TYR A 265 15.11 0.42 -14.17
N ALA A 266 13.82 0.72 -14.02
CA ALA A 266 12.71 -0.20 -14.26
C ALA A 266 11.95 0.15 -15.55
N ALA A 267 12.58 0.76 -16.54
CA ALA A 267 11.93 1.24 -17.77
C ALA A 267 11.18 0.16 -18.55
N PHE A 268 11.61 -1.11 -18.46
CA PHE A 268 10.96 -2.25 -19.13
C PHE A 268 10.03 -3.05 -18.20
N VAL A 269 9.74 -2.53 -17.00
CA VAL A 269 8.82 -3.14 -16.04
C VAL A 269 7.49 -2.38 -16.09
N SER A 270 6.46 -3.02 -16.65
CA SER A 270 5.08 -2.50 -16.68
C SER A 270 4.08 -3.65 -16.65
N GLY A 271 2.95 -3.48 -15.98
CA GLY A 271 1.91 -4.50 -15.81
C GLY A 271 2.24 -5.55 -14.75
N HIS A 272 3.31 -5.37 -13.99
CA HIS A 272 3.75 -6.32 -12.97
C HIS A 272 3.34 -5.87 -11.55
N SER A 273 3.07 -6.86 -10.69
CA SER A 273 2.86 -6.63 -9.25
C SER A 273 4.05 -7.20 -8.47
N LEU A 274 4.92 -6.32 -7.99
CA LEU A 274 6.07 -6.70 -7.17
C LEU A 274 5.64 -6.96 -5.73
N VAL A 275 5.83 -8.19 -5.26
CA VAL A 275 5.51 -8.60 -3.90
C VAL A 275 6.74 -8.42 -3.00
N VAL A 276 6.58 -7.70 -1.91
CA VAL A 276 7.62 -7.37 -0.92
C VAL A 276 7.15 -7.87 0.45
N ASP A 277 7.21 -9.20 0.66
CA ASP A 277 6.58 -9.84 1.82
C ASP A 277 7.39 -10.99 2.46
N GLY A 278 8.65 -11.15 2.06
CA GLY A 278 9.49 -12.23 2.59
C GLY A 278 8.95 -13.64 2.28
N ALA A 279 8.29 -13.80 1.11
CA ALA A 279 7.68 -15.03 0.62
C ALA A 279 6.44 -15.52 1.42
N ASN A 280 5.82 -14.62 2.20
CA ASN A 280 4.71 -15.03 3.07
C ASN A 280 3.45 -15.47 2.31
N TRP A 281 3.12 -14.82 1.19
CA TRP A 281 1.91 -15.17 0.43
C TRP A 281 2.02 -16.52 -0.30
N GLN A 282 3.23 -16.99 -0.61
CA GLN A 282 3.48 -18.30 -1.22
C GLN A 282 3.47 -19.44 -0.19
N ARG A 283 3.42 -19.11 1.09
CA ARG A 283 3.52 -20.11 2.16
C ARG A 283 2.45 -21.18 1.99
N ARG A 284 2.91 -22.44 1.86
CA ARG A 284 2.09 -23.63 1.90
C ARG A 284 2.61 -24.52 3.02
N SER A 285 1.73 -25.04 3.87
CA SER A 285 2.10 -25.95 4.93
C SER A 285 1.92 -27.39 4.47
N LEU A 286 2.83 -28.28 4.83
CA LEU A 286 2.66 -29.72 4.66
C LEU A 286 1.55 -30.25 5.58
N VAL A 287 1.36 -29.59 6.72
CA VAL A 287 0.25 -29.85 7.64
C VAL A 287 -0.63 -28.61 7.64
N ALA A 288 -1.83 -28.74 7.10
CA ALA A 288 -2.79 -27.64 7.14
C ALA A 288 -3.23 -27.39 8.60
N PRO A 289 -3.22 -26.15 9.08
CA PRO A 289 -3.80 -25.84 10.37
C PRO A 289 -5.32 -26.14 10.35
N PRO A 290 -5.93 -26.41 11.51
CA PRO A 290 -7.38 -26.52 11.60
C PRO A 290 -8.07 -25.30 10.98
N VAL A 291 -9.12 -25.55 10.22
CA VAL A 291 -9.95 -24.46 9.70
C VAL A 291 -10.82 -23.95 10.82
N VAL A 292 -10.62 -22.70 11.20
CA VAL A 292 -11.45 -21.99 12.19
C VAL A 292 -12.36 -21.04 11.43
N PRO A 293 -13.68 -21.07 11.65
CA PRO A 293 -14.62 -20.13 11.02
C PRO A 293 -14.22 -18.67 11.30
N VAL A 294 -14.35 -17.80 10.31
CA VAL A 294 -13.97 -16.36 10.44
C VAL A 294 -14.72 -15.69 11.60
N ARG A 295 -15.99 -16.01 11.83
CA ARG A 295 -16.74 -15.49 12.97
C ARG A 295 -16.08 -15.84 14.31
N GLU A 296 -15.65 -17.09 14.46
CA GLU A 296 -14.96 -17.56 15.65
C GLU A 296 -13.60 -16.87 15.83
N GLN A 297 -12.80 -16.76 14.76
CA GLN A 297 -11.53 -16.04 14.77
C GLN A 297 -11.68 -14.59 15.22
N LEU A 298 -12.79 -13.96 14.86
CA LEU A 298 -13.11 -12.56 15.21
C LEU A 298 -13.89 -12.43 16.54
N GLY A 299 -14.07 -13.55 17.29
CA GLY A 299 -14.80 -13.55 18.56
C GLY A 299 -16.28 -13.16 18.40
N ARG A 300 -16.86 -13.41 17.23
CA ARG A 300 -18.30 -13.22 16.97
C ARG A 300 -19.04 -14.47 17.42
N GLY A 301 -20.18 -14.30 18.07
CA GLY A 301 -21.06 -15.41 18.41
C GLY A 301 -21.60 -16.14 17.18
N PRO A 302 -22.34 -17.26 17.38
CA PRO A 302 -22.94 -18.00 16.28
C PRO A 302 -23.81 -17.08 15.42
N PHE A 303 -23.89 -17.40 14.12
CA PHE A 303 -24.73 -16.64 13.20
C PHE A 303 -26.21 -16.90 13.52
N THR A 304 -26.97 -15.84 13.69
CA THR A 304 -28.40 -15.92 13.94
C THR A 304 -29.12 -15.14 12.85
N LEU A 305 -30.06 -15.77 12.16
CA LEU A 305 -30.91 -15.08 11.18
C LEU A 305 -31.80 -14.06 11.90
N PRO A 306 -32.07 -12.88 11.31
CA PRO A 306 -33.04 -11.95 11.84
C PRO A 306 -34.40 -12.64 11.96
N GLY A 307 -34.90 -12.84 13.20
CA GLY A 307 -36.20 -13.47 13.49
C GLY A 307 -36.19 -15.00 13.60
N GLY A 308 -35.00 -15.65 13.66
CA GLY A 308 -34.91 -17.11 13.74
C GLY A 308 -34.23 -17.62 15.00
N GLU A 309 -34.63 -18.83 15.39
CA GLU A 309 -34.01 -19.61 16.45
C GLU A 309 -32.55 -19.99 16.05
N THR A 310 -31.66 -20.01 17.03
CA THR A 310 -30.30 -20.52 16.90
C THR A 310 -30.32 -21.98 16.45
N THR A 311 -29.73 -22.29 15.28
CA THR A 311 -29.43 -23.68 14.89
C THR A 311 -28.19 -24.18 15.57
#